data_4999962bd9f4f29e9114220e55801b92
#
_entry.id   4999962bd9f4f29e9114220e55801b92
#
_cell.length_a   1.000
_cell.length_b   1.000
_cell.length_c   1.000
_cell.angle_alpha   90.00
_cell.angle_beta   90.00
_cell.angle_gamma   90.00
#
_symmetry.space_group_name_H-M   'P 1'
#
loop_
_entity.id
_entity.type
_entity.pdbx_description
1 polymer ?
#
loop_
_entity_poly.entity_id
_entity_poly.type
_entity_poly.pdbx_seq_one_letter_code
_entity_poly.pdbx_strand_id
1 'polypeptide(L)'
;LPVVEAKMAEFVSGGEHAMCGCLKLKPAPGHTPGQIRIDLESKGKRAMFPGDALHSPLQVPVWRWNSRFCDDRVLAAKTRGALLGDCAEQGALLMPAHFGSPHAAYVKAKGDRFELDWDHDNARGR
;
A
#
# COMPACT_ATOMS: atom_id res chain seq x y z
N LEU A 1 -15.85 19.52 12.09
CA LEU A 1 -16.18 18.22 11.49
C LEU A 1 -16.78 17.32 12.55
N PRO A 2 -17.96 16.69 12.35
CA PRO A 2 -18.70 15.96 13.40
C PRO A 2 -17.86 14.94 14.17
N VAL A 3 -16.99 14.20 13.48
CA VAL A 3 -16.11 13.18 14.09
C VAL A 3 -15.09 13.81 15.06
N VAL A 4 -14.53 14.98 14.70
CA VAL A 4 -13.57 15.71 15.55
C VAL A 4 -14.27 16.31 16.76
N GLU A 5 -15.44 16.91 16.58
CA GLU A 5 -16.27 17.48 17.64
C GLU A 5 -16.71 16.42 18.64
N ALA A 6 -17.02 15.20 18.14
CA ALA A 6 -17.33 14.05 18.96
C ALA A 6 -16.11 13.41 19.65
N LYS A 7 -14.89 13.96 19.46
CA LYS A 7 -13.62 13.42 19.99
C LYS A 7 -13.34 11.97 19.57
N MET A 8 -13.77 11.58 18.37
CA MET A 8 -13.58 10.25 17.79
C MET A 8 -12.43 10.21 16.78
N ALA A 9 -11.69 11.32 16.60
CA ALA A 9 -10.53 11.42 15.71
C ALA A 9 -9.26 11.57 16.54
N GLU A 10 -8.26 10.78 16.19
CA GLU A 10 -6.89 10.94 16.64
C GLU A 10 -6.02 11.39 15.47
N PHE A 11 -5.26 12.46 15.66
CA PHE A 11 -4.35 12.98 14.66
C PHE A 11 -2.96 12.40 14.89
N VAL A 12 -2.42 11.74 13.89
CA VAL A 12 -1.04 11.24 13.88
C VAL A 12 -0.16 12.14 13.04
N SER A 13 1.07 12.39 13.47
CA SER A 13 2.03 13.24 12.76
C SER A 13 3.41 12.61 12.76
N GLY A 14 4.11 12.67 11.61
CA GLY A 14 5.48 12.16 11.44
C GLY A 14 5.60 10.65 11.66
N GLY A 15 6.63 10.02 11.13
CA GLY A 15 7.07 8.67 11.44
C GLY A 15 6.05 7.52 11.33
N GLU A 16 6.39 6.42 11.96
CA GLU A 16 5.56 5.21 12.05
C GLU A 16 4.76 5.22 13.35
N HIS A 17 3.50 4.76 13.29
CA HIS A 17 2.63 4.63 14.45
C HIS A 17 2.09 3.21 14.56
N ALA A 18 2.31 2.56 15.70
CA ALA A 18 1.71 1.26 15.98
C ALA A 18 0.27 1.44 16.47
N MET A 19 -0.66 0.63 15.97
CA MET A 19 -2.06 0.57 16.40
C MET A 19 -2.45 -0.88 16.76
N CYS A 20 -3.17 -1.04 17.84
CA CYS A 20 -3.78 -2.31 18.30
C CYS A 20 -2.89 -3.57 18.17
N GLY A 21 -1.56 -3.43 18.23
CA GLY A 21 -0.60 -4.54 18.26
C GLY A 21 -0.40 -5.31 16.94
N CYS A 22 -1.24 -5.08 15.94
CA CYS A 22 -1.16 -5.78 14.64
C CYS A 22 -1.09 -4.83 13.44
N LEU A 23 -1.35 -3.54 13.62
CA LEU A 23 -1.34 -2.54 12.58
C LEU A 23 -0.21 -1.54 12.80
N LYS A 24 0.42 -1.12 11.69
CA LYS A 24 1.38 -0.01 11.67
C LYS A 24 0.98 0.97 10.58
N LEU A 25 0.85 2.24 10.95
CA LEU A 25 0.70 3.34 10.01
C LEU A 25 2.08 3.81 9.60
N LYS A 26 2.33 3.95 8.31
CA LYS A 26 3.60 4.44 7.76
C LYS A 26 3.35 5.58 6.77
N PRO A 27 4.17 6.64 6.76
CA PRO A 27 4.08 7.66 5.74
C PRO A 27 4.22 7.07 4.34
N ALA A 28 3.36 7.54 3.43
CA ALA A 28 3.40 7.18 2.01
C ALA A 28 3.11 8.41 1.13
N PRO A 29 3.83 9.54 1.34
CA PRO A 29 3.50 10.82 0.72
C PRO A 29 3.67 10.80 -0.80
N GLY A 30 3.00 11.74 -1.49
CA GLY A 30 3.14 11.98 -2.92
C GLY A 30 1.81 12.04 -3.64
N HIS A 31 0.86 11.11 -3.39
CA HIS A 31 -0.51 11.30 -3.85
C HIS A 31 -1.11 12.52 -3.15
N THR A 32 -1.01 12.56 -1.84
CA THR A 32 -1.15 13.76 -1.01
C THR A 32 0.03 13.86 -0.05
N PRO A 33 0.31 15.05 0.54
CA PRO A 33 1.38 15.20 1.53
C PRO A 33 1.19 14.34 2.77
N GLY A 34 -0.05 14.13 3.20
CA GLY A 34 -0.42 13.35 4.38
C GLY A 34 -0.78 11.89 4.11
N GLN A 35 -0.56 11.40 2.89
CA GLN A 35 -0.86 9.99 2.56
C GLN A 35 -0.09 9.04 3.47
N ILE A 36 -0.80 8.03 3.97
CA ILE A 36 -0.23 6.92 4.73
C ILE A 36 -0.54 5.58 4.06
N ARG A 37 0.25 4.57 4.38
CA ARG A 37 -0.09 3.16 4.17
C ARG A 37 -0.33 2.49 5.53
N ILE A 38 -1.07 1.40 5.53
CA ILE A 38 -1.30 0.57 6.71
C ILE A 38 -0.67 -0.80 6.46
N ASP A 39 0.26 -1.21 7.31
CA ASP A 39 0.83 -2.55 7.32
C ASP A 39 0.14 -3.36 8.42
N LEU A 40 -0.36 -4.55 8.06
CA LEU A 40 -0.97 -5.52 8.97
C LEU A 40 -0.04 -6.72 9.11
N GLU A 41 0.18 -7.17 10.35
CA GLU A 41 0.84 -8.43 10.64
C GLU A 41 0.03 -9.22 11.67
N SER A 42 -0.40 -10.44 11.31
CA SER A 42 -1.16 -11.31 12.20
C SER A 42 -0.88 -12.78 11.88
N LYS A 43 -0.60 -13.57 12.91
CA LYS A 43 -0.34 -15.03 12.80
C LYS A 43 0.69 -15.39 11.71
N GLY A 44 1.75 -14.58 11.60
CA GLY A 44 2.83 -14.77 10.62
C GLY A 44 2.46 -14.42 9.18
N LYS A 45 1.27 -13.88 8.94
CA LYS A 45 0.85 -13.35 7.63
C LYS A 45 0.91 -11.84 7.62
N ARG A 46 1.18 -11.25 6.45
CA ARG A 46 1.29 -9.80 6.25
C ARG A 46 0.37 -9.32 5.14
N ALA A 47 -0.18 -8.14 5.33
CA ALA A 47 -0.90 -7.40 4.29
C ALA A 47 -0.50 -5.92 4.33
N MET A 48 -0.63 -5.26 3.19
CA MET A 48 -0.33 -3.85 3.02
C MET A 48 -1.48 -3.16 2.31
N PHE A 49 -2.01 -2.10 2.92
CA PHE A 49 -3.05 -1.25 2.38
C PHE A 49 -2.42 0.08 1.96
N PRO A 50 -2.12 0.27 0.68
CA PRO A 50 -1.38 1.43 0.21
C PRO A 50 -2.24 2.69 0.04
N GLY A 51 -3.55 2.62 0.26
CA GLY A 51 -4.48 3.70 -0.05
C GLY A 51 -4.33 4.13 -1.52
N ASP A 52 -4.30 5.43 -1.74
CA ASP A 52 -4.24 6.03 -3.09
C ASP A 52 -2.82 6.13 -3.68
N ALA A 53 -1.82 5.48 -3.07
CA ALA A 53 -0.52 5.31 -3.72
C ALA A 53 -0.62 4.46 -5.00
N LEU A 54 -1.68 3.62 -5.10
CA LEU A 54 -2.00 2.78 -6.26
C LEU A 54 -3.48 2.92 -6.65
N HIS A 55 -3.73 3.29 -7.93
CA HIS A 55 -5.08 3.44 -8.48
C HIS A 55 -5.43 2.38 -9.53
N SER A 56 -4.44 1.63 -10.01
CA SER A 56 -4.64 0.64 -11.07
C SER A 56 -3.59 -0.46 -10.97
N PRO A 57 -3.94 -1.72 -11.30
CA PRO A 57 -2.98 -2.81 -11.44
C PRO A 57 -1.82 -2.49 -12.40
N LEU A 58 -2.05 -1.66 -13.41
CA LEU A 58 -1.02 -1.21 -14.36
C LEU A 58 0.12 -0.45 -13.68
N GLN A 59 -0.14 0.21 -12.54
CA GLN A 59 0.90 0.93 -11.79
C GLN A 59 1.84 0.00 -11.02
N VAL A 60 1.68 -1.31 -11.09
CA VAL A 60 2.64 -2.27 -10.54
C VAL A 60 3.80 -2.49 -11.52
N PRO A 61 3.59 -2.99 -12.76
CA PRO A 61 4.69 -3.15 -13.70
C PRO A 61 5.28 -1.83 -14.20
N VAL A 62 4.49 -0.77 -14.26
CA VAL A 62 4.93 0.58 -14.66
C VAL A 62 4.81 1.59 -13.53
N TRP A 63 5.37 1.25 -12.38
CA TRP A 63 5.23 1.98 -11.12
C TRP A 63 5.64 3.46 -11.18
N ARG A 64 6.37 3.87 -12.19
CA ARG A 64 6.71 5.27 -12.45
C ARG A 64 5.55 6.09 -13.01
N TRP A 65 4.47 5.45 -13.46
CA TRP A 65 3.30 6.16 -13.97
C TRP A 65 2.44 6.69 -12.83
N ASN A 66 2.01 7.92 -12.97
CA ASN A 66 1.21 8.61 -11.97
C ASN A 66 -0.24 8.80 -12.42
N SER A 67 -1.14 8.80 -11.44
CA SER A 67 -2.46 9.39 -11.60
C SER A 67 -2.32 10.90 -11.78
N ARG A 68 -3.26 11.49 -12.53
CA ARG A 68 -3.36 12.96 -12.65
C ARG A 68 -3.67 13.66 -11.31
N PHE A 69 -4.13 12.89 -10.32
CA PHE A 69 -4.55 13.37 -9.01
C PHE A 69 -3.40 13.42 -7.99
N CYS A 70 -2.19 13.03 -8.37
CA CYS A 70 -1.04 13.13 -7.46
C CYS A 70 -0.58 14.58 -7.34
N ASP A 71 -0.46 15.08 -6.10
CA ASP A 71 0.04 16.41 -5.79
C ASP A 71 1.53 16.55 -6.15
N ASP A 72 2.35 15.57 -5.73
CA ASP A 72 3.76 15.45 -6.11
C ASP A 72 3.98 14.14 -6.88
N ARG A 73 4.09 14.25 -8.20
CA ARG A 73 4.22 13.09 -9.09
C ARG A 73 5.56 12.38 -8.95
N VAL A 74 6.63 13.11 -8.66
CA VAL A 74 7.97 12.52 -8.49
C VAL A 74 8.01 11.73 -7.19
N LEU A 75 7.55 12.33 -6.11
CA LEU A 75 7.47 11.69 -4.80
C LEU A 75 6.49 10.51 -4.82
N ALA A 76 5.32 10.64 -5.46
CA ALA A 76 4.35 9.55 -5.59
C ALA A 76 4.92 8.32 -6.30
N ALA A 77 5.67 8.51 -7.38
CA ALA A 77 6.35 7.42 -8.07
C ALA A 77 7.43 6.77 -7.18
N LYS A 78 8.25 7.59 -6.49
CA LYS A 78 9.28 7.08 -5.56
C LYS A 78 8.65 6.28 -4.41
N THR A 79 7.62 6.81 -3.78
CA THR A 79 6.87 6.15 -2.71
C THR A 79 6.27 4.83 -3.18
N ARG A 80 5.66 4.80 -4.37
CA ARG A 80 5.08 3.58 -4.96
C ARG A 80 6.13 2.52 -5.21
N GLY A 81 7.28 2.89 -5.79
CA GLY A 81 8.38 1.95 -6.02
C GLY A 81 8.92 1.35 -4.72
N ALA A 82 9.12 2.16 -3.68
CA ALA A 82 9.54 1.69 -2.36
C ALA A 82 8.50 0.76 -1.73
N LEU A 83 7.22 1.15 -1.76
CA LEU A 83 6.10 0.36 -1.24
C LEU A 83 5.99 -1.01 -1.91
N LEU A 84 6.11 -1.07 -3.23
CA LEU A 84 6.07 -2.34 -3.99
C LEU A 84 7.30 -3.21 -3.68
N GLY A 85 8.47 -2.60 -3.49
CA GLY A 85 9.68 -3.30 -3.05
C GLY A 85 9.50 -3.92 -1.67
N ASP A 86 9.05 -3.15 -0.69
CA ASP A 86 8.75 -3.63 0.67
C ASP A 86 7.72 -4.78 0.64
N CYS A 87 6.68 -4.63 -0.19
CA CYS A 87 5.61 -5.63 -0.32
C CYS A 87 6.15 -6.96 -0.86
N ALA A 88 7.00 -6.89 -1.91
CA ALA A 88 7.63 -8.07 -2.50
C ALA A 88 8.61 -8.74 -1.54
N GLU A 89 9.45 -7.96 -0.85
CA GLU A 89 10.46 -8.47 0.09
C GLU A 89 9.81 -9.14 1.31
N GLN A 90 8.74 -8.55 1.84
CA GLN A 90 8.04 -9.06 3.02
C GLN A 90 7.03 -10.17 2.70
N GLY A 91 6.76 -10.45 1.43
CA GLY A 91 5.71 -11.38 1.02
C GLY A 91 4.33 -10.95 1.51
N ALA A 92 4.07 -9.64 1.54
CA ALA A 92 2.81 -9.10 2.00
C ALA A 92 1.73 -9.15 0.91
N LEU A 93 0.49 -9.43 1.30
CA LEU A 93 -0.66 -9.30 0.41
C LEU A 93 -0.94 -7.82 0.17
N LEU A 94 -0.83 -7.36 -1.06
CA LEU A 94 -1.13 -6.00 -1.46
C LEU A 94 -2.65 -5.83 -1.65
N MET A 95 -3.25 -4.87 -0.94
CA MET A 95 -4.70 -4.61 -0.91
C MET A 95 -5.01 -3.14 -1.23
N PRO A 96 -4.91 -2.71 -2.50
CA PRO A 96 -5.19 -1.33 -2.89
C PRO A 96 -6.68 -1.02 -2.92
N ALA A 97 -7.03 0.23 -2.60
CA ALA A 97 -8.43 0.67 -2.56
C ALA A 97 -9.13 0.65 -3.92
N HIS A 98 -8.38 0.81 -5.01
CA HIS A 98 -8.93 1.02 -6.37
C HIS A 98 -8.76 -0.18 -7.31
N PHE A 99 -8.29 -1.34 -6.82
CA PHE A 99 -8.25 -2.52 -7.67
C PHE A 99 -9.64 -3.17 -7.75
N GLY A 100 -10.03 -3.53 -8.99
CA GLY A 100 -11.18 -4.39 -9.21
C GLY A 100 -10.95 -5.82 -8.70
N SER A 101 -11.95 -6.70 -8.87
CA SER A 101 -11.78 -8.12 -8.52
C SER A 101 -10.61 -8.73 -9.32
N PRO A 102 -9.70 -9.49 -8.63
CA PRO A 102 -9.76 -10.00 -7.25
C PRO A 102 -9.14 -9.07 -6.18
N HIS A 103 -9.31 -7.83 -6.17
CA HIS A 103 -8.98 -6.76 -5.20
C HIS A 103 -7.61 -6.81 -4.50
N ALA A 104 -6.98 -7.97 -4.38
CA ALA A 104 -5.71 -8.18 -3.70
C ALA A 104 -4.82 -9.16 -4.46
N ALA A 105 -3.50 -8.96 -4.40
CA ALA A 105 -2.52 -9.85 -5.01
C ALA A 105 -1.18 -9.77 -4.26
N TYR A 106 -0.35 -10.78 -4.43
CA TYR A 106 1.06 -10.68 -4.00
C TYR A 106 1.89 -9.97 -5.06
N VAL A 107 2.99 -9.36 -4.62
CA VAL A 107 3.92 -8.66 -5.51
C VAL A 107 5.20 -9.47 -5.63
N LYS A 108 5.69 -9.63 -6.86
CA LYS A 108 6.99 -10.24 -7.15
C LYS A 108 7.91 -9.20 -7.79
N ALA A 109 9.13 -9.09 -7.28
CA ALA A 109 10.16 -8.28 -7.93
C ALA A 109 10.72 -9.03 -9.14
N LYS A 110 10.93 -8.30 -10.26
CA LYS A 110 11.50 -8.82 -11.50
C LYS A 110 12.44 -7.79 -12.13
N GLY A 111 13.70 -7.84 -11.75
CA GLY A 111 14.67 -6.81 -12.12
C GLY A 111 14.26 -5.45 -11.54
N ASP A 112 14.07 -4.45 -12.40
CA ASP A 112 13.65 -3.09 -12.03
C ASP A 112 12.11 -2.90 -12.03
N ARG A 113 11.35 -3.98 -12.19
CA ARG A 113 9.89 -3.99 -12.29
C ARG A 113 9.26 -4.87 -11.21
N PHE A 114 7.94 -4.79 -11.13
CA PHE A 114 7.13 -5.64 -10.27
C PHE A 114 6.04 -6.30 -11.09
N GLU A 115 5.62 -7.49 -10.66
CA GLU A 115 4.50 -8.24 -11.23
C GLU A 115 3.51 -8.60 -10.13
N LEU A 116 2.22 -8.67 -10.48
CA LEU A 116 1.17 -9.14 -9.58
C LEU A 116 1.01 -10.64 -9.72
N ASP A 117 1.02 -11.33 -8.59
CA ASP A 117 0.70 -12.75 -8.47
C ASP A 117 -0.69 -12.90 -7.85
N TRP A 118 -1.68 -13.12 -8.70
CA TRP A 118 -3.08 -13.27 -8.34
C TRP A 118 -3.42 -14.66 -7.80
N ASP A 119 -2.61 -15.67 -8.12
CA ASP A 119 -2.89 -17.08 -7.86
C ASP A 119 -2.04 -17.67 -6.72
N HIS A 120 -1.33 -16.83 -5.98
CA HIS A 120 -0.36 -17.26 -4.98
C HIS A 120 -0.93 -18.27 -3.95
N ASP A 121 -2.16 -18.07 -3.50
CA ASP A 121 -2.80 -18.96 -2.52
C ASP A 121 -3.28 -20.28 -3.17
N ASN A 122 -3.59 -20.29 -4.46
CA ASN A 122 -3.94 -21.50 -5.21
C ASN A 122 -2.71 -22.39 -5.47
N ALA A 123 -1.52 -21.82 -5.57
CA ALA A 123 -0.28 -22.56 -5.78
C ALA A 123 0.21 -23.30 -4.52
N ARG A 124 -0.22 -22.87 -3.33
CA ARG A 124 0.14 -23.51 -2.05
C ARG A 124 -0.84 -24.59 -1.59
N GLY A 125 -1.97 -24.74 -2.27
CA GLY A 125 -3.03 -25.72 -1.95
C GLY A 125 -3.04 -26.97 -2.84
N ARG A 126 -1.93 -27.26 -3.58
CA ARG A 126 -1.76 -28.49 -4.35
C ARG A 126 -0.58 -29.30 -3.84
#